data_797f69f1b1495239166438394a4a102b
#
_entry.id   797f69f1b1495239166438394a4a102b
#
_cell.length_a   1.000
_cell.length_b   1.000
_cell.length_c   1.000
_cell.angle_alpha   90.00
_cell.angle_beta   90.00
_cell.angle_gamma   90.00
#
_symmetry.space_group_name_H-M   'P 1'
#
loop_
_entity.id
_entity.type
_entity.pdbx_description
1 polymer ?
#
loop_
_entity_poly.entity_id
_entity_poly.type
_entity_poly.pdbx_seq_one_letter_code
_entity_poly.pdbx_strand_id
1 'polypeptide(L)'
;MQHVAAVAIAATLVAVAAGCSPASVKPAAKVRDGELAVPADYRSWPKFLVDVQRPDAKQVRDIYINPVGSGIGPGEMFPNGTISVMDLYKAKENPDGTLMKTPDGKLVKGDLLKVFVMGKGAGWGDTVAKPELKNGDWVYGAYKADARTPSGDDIAACRGCHLPIASKDFVHRYDEYFQTRVATGAAKFKGGGEP
;
A
#
# COMPACT_ATOMS: atom_id res chain seq x y z
N MET A 1 -69.45 -40.98 -47.07
CA MET A 1 -68.38 -41.39 -46.16
C MET A 1 -67.11 -40.70 -46.62
N GLN A 2 -66.78 -39.60 -45.99
CA GLN A 2 -65.53 -38.83 -46.35
C GLN A 2 -64.57 -38.91 -45.19
N HIS A 3 -63.40 -39.48 -45.43
CA HIS A 3 -62.28 -39.56 -44.48
C HIS A 3 -61.43 -38.28 -44.56
N VAL A 4 -61.40 -37.51 -43.49
CA VAL A 4 -60.56 -36.37 -43.38
C VAL A 4 -59.26 -36.83 -42.64
N ALA A 5 -58.15 -36.79 -43.37
CA ALA A 5 -56.82 -37.07 -42.81
C ALA A 5 -56.26 -35.82 -42.15
N ALA A 6 -55.96 -35.90 -40.84
CA ALA A 6 -55.29 -34.85 -40.11
C ALA A 6 -53.77 -34.98 -40.25
N VAL A 7 -53.14 -33.96 -40.80
CA VAL A 7 -51.67 -33.86 -40.89
C VAL A 7 -51.13 -33.13 -39.65
N ALA A 8 -50.37 -33.82 -38.81
CA ALA A 8 -49.69 -33.26 -37.66
C ALA A 8 -48.34 -32.68 -38.08
N ILE A 9 -48.17 -31.36 -37.94
CA ILE A 9 -46.86 -30.68 -38.16
C ILE A 9 -46.11 -30.65 -36.84
N ALA A 10 -45.01 -31.39 -36.74
CA ALA A 10 -44.10 -31.36 -35.60
C ALA A 10 -43.13 -30.15 -35.78
N ALA A 11 -43.27 -29.16 -34.93
CA ALA A 11 -42.32 -28.02 -34.86
C ALA A 11 -41.14 -28.40 -33.97
N THR A 12 -39.97 -28.56 -34.58
CA THR A 12 -38.70 -28.79 -33.87
C THR A 12 -38.13 -27.44 -33.37
N LEU A 13 -38.16 -27.18 -32.06
CA LEU A 13 -37.47 -26.05 -31.44
C LEU A 13 -35.97 -26.36 -31.37
N VAL A 14 -35.15 -25.62 -32.13
CA VAL A 14 -33.69 -25.62 -31.96
C VAL A 14 -33.33 -24.60 -30.88
N ALA A 15 -32.97 -25.08 -29.70
CA ALA A 15 -32.43 -24.23 -28.63
C ALA A 15 -30.96 -23.85 -28.96
N VAL A 16 -30.72 -22.59 -29.33
CA VAL A 16 -29.36 -22.03 -29.47
C VAL A 16 -28.83 -21.70 -28.09
N ALA A 17 -27.99 -22.56 -27.53
CA ALA A 17 -27.24 -22.26 -26.32
C ALA A 17 -26.17 -21.21 -26.62
N ALA A 18 -26.39 -19.94 -26.25
CA ALA A 18 -25.39 -18.91 -26.27
C ALA A 18 -24.33 -19.22 -25.19
N GLY A 19 -23.23 -19.83 -25.59
CA GLY A 19 -22.08 -20.06 -24.70
C GLY A 19 -21.42 -18.73 -24.35
N CYS A 20 -21.62 -18.22 -23.13
CA CYS A 20 -20.80 -17.18 -22.58
C CYS A 20 -19.40 -17.75 -22.30
N SER A 21 -18.46 -17.55 -23.21
CA SER A 21 -17.04 -17.79 -22.91
C SER A 21 -16.58 -16.80 -21.83
N PRO A 22 -15.97 -17.26 -20.72
CA PRO A 22 -15.43 -16.33 -19.73
C PRO A 22 -14.37 -15.48 -20.40
N ALA A 23 -14.54 -14.15 -20.32
CA ALA A 23 -13.54 -13.22 -20.82
C ALA A 23 -12.21 -13.51 -20.11
N SER A 24 -11.16 -13.79 -20.86
CA SER A 24 -9.81 -13.96 -20.33
C SER A 24 -9.37 -12.65 -19.69
N VAL A 25 -9.38 -12.59 -18.35
CA VAL A 25 -8.88 -11.45 -17.58
C VAL A 25 -7.35 -11.44 -17.79
N LYS A 26 -6.87 -10.48 -18.57
CA LYS A 26 -5.44 -10.26 -18.73
C LYS A 26 -4.84 -9.97 -17.35
N PRO A 27 -3.78 -10.70 -16.93
CA PRO A 27 -3.12 -10.42 -15.67
C PRO A 27 -2.71 -8.94 -15.59
N ALA A 28 -2.96 -8.29 -14.44
CA ALA A 28 -2.50 -6.93 -14.23
C ALA A 28 -0.98 -6.86 -14.41
N ALA A 29 -0.48 -5.79 -15.04
CA ALA A 29 0.94 -5.61 -15.27
C ALA A 29 1.67 -5.56 -13.90
N LYS A 30 2.79 -6.29 -13.79
CA LYS A 30 3.64 -6.26 -12.61
C LYS A 30 4.38 -4.92 -12.56
N VAL A 31 4.29 -4.24 -11.43
CA VAL A 31 5.05 -3.02 -11.17
C VAL A 31 6.42 -3.39 -10.61
N ARG A 32 7.45 -2.63 -10.96
CA ARG A 32 8.83 -2.81 -10.49
C ARG A 32 9.21 -1.71 -9.51
N ASP A 33 10.33 -1.91 -8.83
CA ASP A 33 10.98 -0.86 -8.05
C ASP A 33 11.24 0.39 -8.90
N GLY A 34 10.93 1.54 -8.34
CA GLY A 34 11.07 2.83 -9.02
C GLY A 34 9.95 3.18 -10.01
N GLU A 35 9.08 2.23 -10.36
CA GLU A 35 7.96 2.45 -11.30
C GLU A 35 6.63 2.79 -10.60
N LEU A 36 6.52 2.52 -9.30
CA LEU A 36 5.31 2.81 -8.53
C LEU A 36 5.16 4.31 -8.34
N ALA A 37 4.23 4.93 -9.07
CA ALA A 37 3.94 6.34 -8.93
C ALA A 37 3.33 6.67 -7.56
N VAL A 38 3.63 7.86 -7.02
CA VAL A 38 2.95 8.38 -5.84
C VAL A 38 1.55 8.85 -6.22
N PRO A 39 0.47 8.29 -5.63
CA PRO A 39 -0.89 8.73 -5.92
C PRO A 39 -1.10 10.20 -5.54
N ALA A 40 -1.74 10.98 -6.40
CA ALA A 40 -1.85 12.43 -6.24
C ALA A 40 -2.64 12.85 -4.98
N ASP A 41 -3.57 12.00 -4.55
CA ASP A 41 -4.50 12.23 -3.44
C ASP A 41 -4.02 11.63 -2.10
N TYR A 42 -2.82 11.06 -2.03
CA TYR A 42 -2.37 10.30 -0.85
C TYR A 42 -2.44 11.08 0.47
N ARG A 43 -2.31 12.41 0.43
CA ARG A 43 -2.41 13.24 1.65
C ARG A 43 -3.82 13.32 2.22
N SER A 44 -4.85 12.89 1.46
CA SER A 44 -6.23 12.75 1.95
C SER A 44 -6.49 11.37 2.60
N TRP A 45 -5.55 10.43 2.47
CA TRP A 45 -5.69 9.08 3.00
C TRP A 45 -5.59 9.02 4.52
N PRO A 46 -6.04 7.91 5.14
CA PRO A 46 -5.79 7.64 6.54
C PRO A 46 -4.31 7.76 6.90
N LYS A 47 -4.03 8.34 8.06
CA LYS A 47 -2.68 8.40 8.60
C LYS A 47 -2.27 7.02 9.12
N PHE A 48 -1.16 6.48 8.63
CA PHE A 48 -0.51 5.34 9.25
C PHE A 48 0.15 5.78 10.57
N LEU A 49 1.05 6.74 10.48
CA LEU A 49 1.67 7.43 11.62
C LEU A 49 1.99 8.88 11.25
N VAL A 50 1.98 9.76 12.24
CA VAL A 50 2.35 11.17 12.07
C VAL A 50 3.45 11.55 13.04
N ASP A 51 4.21 12.58 12.68
CA ASP A 51 5.26 13.16 13.53
C ASP A 51 6.26 12.13 14.05
N VAL A 52 6.56 11.13 13.22
CA VAL A 52 7.57 10.11 13.55
C VAL A 52 8.94 10.78 13.67
N GLN A 53 9.45 10.82 14.89
CA GLN A 53 10.68 11.53 15.25
C GLN A 53 11.92 10.70 14.91
N ARG A 54 12.86 11.28 14.17
CA ARG A 54 14.15 10.69 13.83
C ARG A 54 15.28 11.69 14.09
N PRO A 55 15.60 11.95 15.38
CA PRO A 55 16.62 12.93 15.75
C PRO A 55 18.04 12.54 15.26
N ASP A 56 18.33 11.25 15.20
CA ASP A 56 19.55 10.67 14.64
C ASP A 56 19.79 11.07 13.18
N ALA A 57 18.71 11.19 12.40
CA ALA A 57 18.74 11.58 11.00
C ALA A 57 18.32 13.04 10.77
N LYS A 58 18.03 13.80 11.83
CA LYS A 58 17.48 15.17 11.75
C LYS A 58 16.21 15.25 10.89
N GLN A 59 15.28 14.30 11.08
CA GLN A 59 14.09 14.13 10.26
C GLN A 59 12.85 13.98 11.09
N VAL A 60 11.71 14.39 10.48
CA VAL A 60 10.35 14.07 10.93
C VAL A 60 9.61 13.45 9.75
N ARG A 61 8.77 12.45 10.01
CA ARG A 61 8.07 11.71 8.94
C ARG A 61 6.59 11.64 9.21
N ASP A 62 5.79 11.81 8.14
CA ASP A 62 4.37 11.48 8.12
C ASP A 62 4.16 10.30 7.18
N ILE A 63 3.40 9.31 7.61
CA ILE A 63 3.14 8.10 6.85
C ILE A 63 1.63 7.97 6.63
N TYR A 64 1.25 7.77 5.39
CA TYR A 64 -0.11 7.60 4.93
C TYR A 64 -0.30 6.18 4.42
N ILE A 65 -1.52 5.68 4.49
CA ILE A 65 -1.88 4.37 3.96
C ILE A 65 -3.24 4.48 3.25
N ASN A 66 -3.36 3.84 2.09
CA ASN A 66 -4.61 3.86 1.37
C ASN A 66 -5.73 3.09 2.11
N PRO A 67 -7.02 3.30 1.75
CA PRO A 67 -8.14 2.62 2.40
C PRO A 67 -8.03 1.10 2.40
N VAL A 68 -7.44 0.50 1.35
CA VAL A 68 -7.21 -0.95 1.26
C VAL A 68 -6.30 -1.43 2.40
N GLY A 69 -5.15 -0.78 2.59
CA GLY A 69 -4.20 -1.15 3.63
C GLY A 69 -4.67 -0.77 5.03
N SER A 70 -5.44 0.32 5.18
CA SER A 70 -5.94 0.74 6.50
C SER A 70 -7.04 -0.15 7.08
N GLY A 71 -7.62 -1.03 6.26
CA GLY A 71 -8.73 -1.90 6.66
C GLY A 71 -8.33 -3.13 7.48
N ILE A 72 -7.03 -3.44 7.61
CA ILE A 72 -6.55 -4.64 8.33
C ILE A 72 -6.53 -4.47 9.84
N GLY A 73 -6.55 -5.60 10.55
CA GLY A 73 -6.35 -5.71 11.99
C GLY A 73 -4.90 -6.04 12.38
N PRO A 74 -4.58 -5.99 13.70
CA PRO A 74 -3.27 -6.41 14.19
C PRO A 74 -3.03 -7.90 13.92
N GLY A 75 -1.81 -8.24 13.52
CA GLY A 75 -1.41 -9.61 13.17
C GLY A 75 -1.72 -10.01 11.73
N GLU A 76 -2.47 -9.21 10.99
CA GLU A 76 -2.81 -9.49 9.59
C GLU A 76 -1.75 -8.95 8.62
N MET A 77 -1.57 -9.67 7.51
CA MET A 77 -0.74 -9.21 6.39
C MET A 77 -1.51 -8.19 5.55
N PHE A 78 -0.83 -7.19 5.03
CA PHE A 78 -1.45 -6.21 4.14
C PHE A 78 -1.91 -6.88 2.83
N PRO A 79 -3.14 -6.63 2.37
CA PRO A 79 -3.63 -7.20 1.11
C PRO A 79 -2.94 -6.59 -0.11
N ASN A 80 -3.01 -7.30 -1.24
CA ASN A 80 -2.64 -6.72 -2.53
C ASN A 80 -3.50 -5.48 -2.82
N GLY A 81 -2.89 -4.46 -3.41
CA GLY A 81 -3.50 -3.14 -3.58
C GLY A 81 -3.19 -2.16 -2.45
N THR A 82 -2.54 -2.60 -1.37
CA THR A 82 -2.05 -1.69 -0.33
C THR A 82 -0.96 -0.78 -0.90
N ILE A 83 -1.08 0.52 -0.62
CA ILE A 83 -0.06 1.54 -0.91
C ILE A 83 0.16 2.35 0.36
N SER A 84 1.43 2.51 0.73
CA SER A 84 1.87 3.41 1.81
C SER A 84 2.79 4.48 1.25
N VAL A 85 2.60 5.72 1.67
CA VAL A 85 3.40 6.87 1.25
C VAL A 85 3.95 7.57 2.48
N MET A 86 5.24 7.89 2.46
CA MET A 86 5.93 8.57 3.54
C MET A 86 6.49 9.91 3.07
N ASP A 87 6.00 10.99 3.66
CA ASP A 87 6.60 12.32 3.57
C ASP A 87 7.78 12.40 4.55
N LEU A 88 8.96 12.72 4.06
CA LEU A 88 10.17 12.90 4.85
C LEU A 88 10.54 14.38 4.89
N TYR A 89 10.46 14.97 6.08
CA TYR A 89 10.77 16.37 6.32
C TYR A 89 12.14 16.52 7.01
N LYS A 90 12.89 17.58 6.68
CA LYS A 90 13.99 18.03 7.49
C LYS A 90 13.46 18.54 8.83
N ALA A 91 14.13 18.20 9.94
CA ALA A 91 13.86 18.90 11.20
C ALA A 91 14.44 20.32 11.12
N LYS A 92 13.69 21.32 11.66
CA LYS A 92 14.21 22.68 11.75
C LYS A 92 15.38 22.76 12.71
N GLU A 93 16.32 23.63 12.39
CA GLU A 93 17.50 23.93 13.22
C GLU A 93 17.46 25.39 13.69
N ASN A 94 17.93 25.63 14.89
CA ASN A 94 18.22 26.95 15.41
C ASN A 94 19.47 27.54 14.71
N PRO A 95 19.74 28.86 14.84
CA PRO A 95 20.94 29.47 14.25
C PRO A 95 22.27 28.85 14.73
N ASP A 96 22.29 28.25 15.90
CA ASP A 96 23.45 27.54 16.47
C ASP A 96 23.60 26.09 15.99
N GLY A 97 22.73 25.63 15.09
CA GLY A 97 22.72 24.27 14.53
C GLY A 97 22.05 23.22 15.40
N THR A 98 21.55 23.56 16.57
CA THR A 98 20.77 22.65 17.42
C THR A 98 19.36 22.41 16.81
N LEU A 99 18.80 21.22 17.07
CA LEU A 99 17.46 20.90 16.57
C LEU A 99 16.39 21.70 17.33
N MET A 100 15.54 22.40 16.57
CA MET A 100 14.40 23.13 17.10
C MET A 100 13.36 22.14 17.62
N LYS A 101 12.87 22.35 18.84
CA LYS A 101 11.87 21.52 19.47
C LYS A 101 10.63 22.32 19.87
N THR A 102 9.50 21.65 19.84
CA THR A 102 8.23 22.12 20.41
C THR A 102 8.29 22.09 21.96
N PRO A 103 7.35 22.74 22.68
CA PRO A 103 7.31 22.69 24.14
C PRO A 103 7.21 21.27 24.73
N ASP A 104 6.60 20.32 23.99
CA ASP A 104 6.52 18.89 24.35
C ASP A 104 7.76 18.08 23.90
N GLY A 105 8.83 18.75 23.46
CA GLY A 105 10.14 18.15 23.17
C GLY A 105 10.28 17.50 21.80
N LYS A 106 9.25 17.55 20.92
CA LYS A 106 9.31 17.01 19.58
C LYS A 106 10.09 17.90 18.62
N LEU A 107 10.71 17.31 17.61
CA LEU A 107 11.36 18.06 16.53
C LEU A 107 10.32 18.86 15.74
N VAL A 108 10.63 20.11 15.43
CA VAL A 108 9.81 20.95 14.57
C VAL A 108 10.02 20.56 13.10
N LYS A 109 8.93 20.23 12.43
CA LYS A 109 8.92 19.88 11.00
C LYS A 109 9.31 21.08 10.15
N GLY A 110 10.28 20.91 9.27
CA GLY A 110 10.74 21.91 8.29
C GLY A 110 10.28 21.56 6.87
N ASP A 111 11.18 21.73 5.91
CA ASP A 111 10.87 21.51 4.50
C ASP A 111 10.72 20.03 4.18
N LEU A 112 9.79 19.71 3.26
CA LEU A 112 9.67 18.39 2.68
C LEU A 112 10.89 18.12 1.80
N LEU A 113 11.63 17.05 2.09
CA LEU A 113 12.83 16.67 1.35
C LEU A 113 12.55 15.64 0.27
N LYS A 114 11.81 14.59 0.65
CA LYS A 114 11.55 13.43 -0.20
C LYS A 114 10.19 12.82 0.10
N VAL A 115 9.68 12.08 -0.88
CA VAL A 115 8.49 11.26 -0.75
C VAL A 115 8.86 9.82 -1.12
N PHE A 116 8.63 8.89 -0.21
CA PHE A 116 8.82 7.47 -0.46
C PHE A 116 7.46 6.79 -0.60
N VAL A 117 7.39 5.80 -1.47
CA VAL A 117 6.19 5.00 -1.66
C VAL A 117 6.57 3.53 -1.63
N MET A 118 5.72 2.72 -1.00
CA MET A 118 5.75 1.26 -1.13
C MET A 118 4.36 0.76 -1.45
N GLY A 119 4.28 -0.27 -2.29
CA GLY A 119 3.01 -0.86 -2.69
C GLY A 119 3.12 -2.36 -2.83
N LYS A 120 2.03 -3.06 -2.55
CA LYS A 120 1.93 -4.51 -2.62
C LYS A 120 0.97 -4.92 -3.72
N GLY A 121 1.42 -5.77 -4.61
CA GLY A 121 0.60 -6.29 -5.70
C GLY A 121 0.96 -7.72 -6.07
N ALA A 122 -0.03 -8.51 -6.50
CA ALA A 122 0.16 -9.93 -6.80
C ALA A 122 1.32 -10.17 -7.77
N GLY A 123 2.33 -10.91 -7.31
CA GLY A 123 3.50 -11.28 -8.11
C GLY A 123 4.47 -10.11 -8.41
N TRP A 124 4.31 -8.94 -7.79
CA TRP A 124 5.26 -7.84 -7.98
C TRP A 124 6.66 -8.19 -7.46
N GLY A 125 6.73 -8.98 -6.40
CA GLY A 125 8.00 -9.48 -5.87
C GLY A 125 8.82 -10.33 -6.85
N ASP A 126 8.20 -10.87 -7.90
CA ASP A 126 8.93 -11.65 -8.93
C ASP A 126 9.76 -10.75 -9.86
N THR A 127 9.56 -9.43 -9.80
CA THR A 127 10.34 -8.45 -10.57
C THR A 127 11.68 -8.10 -9.92
N VAL A 128 11.91 -8.56 -8.68
CA VAL A 128 13.14 -8.25 -7.91
C VAL A 128 14.32 -9.02 -8.47
N ALA A 129 15.33 -8.28 -8.95
CA ALA A 129 16.50 -8.87 -9.61
C ALA A 129 17.39 -9.70 -8.65
N LYS A 130 17.40 -9.34 -7.34
CA LYS A 130 18.18 -10.02 -6.30
C LYS A 130 17.24 -10.77 -5.36
N PRO A 131 17.10 -12.11 -5.48
CA PRO A 131 16.16 -12.89 -4.68
C PRO A 131 16.32 -12.71 -3.17
N GLU A 132 17.56 -12.51 -2.70
CA GLU A 132 17.89 -12.27 -1.28
C GLU A 132 17.34 -10.94 -0.74
N LEU A 133 16.93 -10.01 -1.61
CA LEU A 133 16.28 -8.75 -1.24
C LEU A 133 14.76 -8.77 -1.44
N LYS A 134 14.17 -9.94 -1.66
CA LYS A 134 12.72 -10.05 -1.90
C LYS A 134 11.93 -9.80 -0.60
N ASN A 135 11.11 -8.76 -0.60
CA ASN A 135 10.21 -8.39 0.50
C ASN A 135 8.76 -8.81 0.15
N GLY A 136 8.51 -10.12 0.00
CA GLY A 136 7.21 -10.58 -0.49
C GLY A 136 6.89 -9.93 -1.84
N ASP A 137 5.66 -9.43 -1.99
CA ASP A 137 5.17 -8.76 -3.19
C ASP A 137 5.25 -7.21 -3.11
N TRP A 138 6.02 -6.67 -2.15
CA TRP A 138 6.24 -5.24 -2.04
C TRP A 138 7.24 -4.73 -3.07
N VAL A 139 6.95 -3.55 -3.63
CA VAL A 139 7.85 -2.73 -4.43
C VAL A 139 7.96 -1.33 -3.84
N TYR A 140 9.05 -0.64 -4.17
CA TYR A 140 9.42 0.63 -3.56
C TYR A 140 9.70 1.70 -4.60
N GLY A 141 9.44 2.96 -4.26
CA GLY A 141 9.82 4.13 -5.04
C GLY A 141 10.27 5.27 -4.14
N ALA A 142 11.19 6.09 -4.63
CA ALA A 142 11.75 7.23 -3.93
C ALA A 142 11.74 8.45 -4.86
N TYR A 143 11.17 9.54 -4.39
CA TYR A 143 10.93 10.75 -5.18
C TYR A 143 11.41 12.00 -4.43
N LYS A 144 11.69 13.06 -5.18
CA LYS A 144 11.92 14.40 -4.62
C LYS A 144 10.64 14.92 -3.95
N ALA A 145 10.71 16.08 -3.34
CA ALA A 145 9.59 16.73 -2.66
C ALA A 145 8.34 16.95 -3.56
N ASP A 146 8.51 16.97 -4.88
CA ASP A 146 7.42 17.08 -5.84
C ASP A 146 6.59 15.79 -6.01
N ALA A 147 6.99 14.69 -5.36
CA ALA A 147 6.37 13.37 -5.44
C ALA A 147 6.29 12.77 -6.86
N ARG A 148 7.09 13.24 -7.79
CA ARG A 148 7.09 12.87 -9.22
C ARG A 148 8.48 12.58 -9.76
N THR A 149 9.44 13.45 -9.47
CA THR A 149 10.82 13.30 -9.96
C THR A 149 11.54 12.24 -9.12
N PRO A 150 12.07 11.17 -9.70
CA PRO A 150 12.88 10.20 -8.96
C PRO A 150 14.02 10.89 -8.19
N SER A 151 14.23 10.49 -6.94
CA SER A 151 15.24 11.11 -6.07
C SER A 151 16.66 10.59 -6.31
N GLY A 152 16.80 9.46 -7.01
CA GLY A 152 18.08 8.79 -7.22
C GLY A 152 18.53 7.93 -6.03
N ASP A 153 17.70 7.73 -5.03
CA ASP A 153 17.99 6.82 -3.92
C ASP A 153 18.10 5.36 -4.40
N ASP A 154 19.01 4.61 -3.77
CA ASP A 154 19.15 3.17 -4.01
C ASP A 154 17.97 2.39 -3.39
N ILE A 155 17.12 1.84 -4.22
CA ILE A 155 15.97 1.04 -3.77
C ILE A 155 16.40 -0.28 -3.10
N ALA A 156 17.59 -0.81 -3.41
CA ALA A 156 18.12 -1.97 -2.71
C ALA A 156 18.34 -1.68 -1.22
N ALA A 157 18.72 -0.45 -0.86
CA ALA A 157 18.81 -0.02 0.53
C ALA A 157 17.46 0.00 1.23
N CYS A 158 16.37 0.42 0.53
CA CYS A 158 15.00 0.32 1.06
C CYS A 158 14.65 -1.13 1.38
N ARG A 159 14.89 -2.04 0.44
CA ARG A 159 14.65 -3.47 0.60
C ARG A 159 15.43 -4.06 1.77
N GLY A 160 16.72 -3.80 1.84
CA GLY A 160 17.59 -4.30 2.91
C GLY A 160 17.13 -3.85 4.30
N CYS A 161 16.66 -2.60 4.42
CA CYS A 161 16.11 -2.07 5.67
C CYS A 161 14.80 -2.76 6.08
N HIS A 162 13.93 -3.07 5.12
CA HIS A 162 12.64 -3.72 5.37
C HIS A 162 12.73 -5.26 5.53
N LEU A 163 13.78 -5.89 5.03
CA LEU A 163 13.93 -7.35 5.02
C LEU A 163 13.84 -8.01 6.41
N PRO A 164 14.47 -7.48 7.48
CA PRO A 164 14.47 -8.11 8.81
C PRO A 164 13.09 -8.20 9.46
N ILE A 165 12.11 -7.45 8.98
CA ILE A 165 10.76 -7.36 9.57
C ILE A 165 9.70 -8.13 8.78
N ALA A 166 10.08 -9.24 8.17
CA ALA A 166 9.18 -10.11 7.39
C ALA A 166 7.95 -10.58 8.19
N SER A 167 8.10 -10.81 9.49
CA SER A 167 6.98 -11.18 10.39
C SER A 167 5.92 -10.08 10.55
N LYS A 168 6.23 -8.86 10.14
CA LYS A 168 5.33 -7.69 10.11
C LYS A 168 5.02 -7.26 8.68
N ASP A 169 4.99 -8.23 7.76
CA ASP A 169 4.79 -8.00 6.34
C ASP A 169 5.72 -6.94 5.75
N PHE A 170 6.97 -6.90 6.22
CA PHE A 170 7.99 -5.93 5.80
C PHE A 170 7.61 -4.45 6.05
N VAL A 171 6.69 -4.18 6.99
CA VAL A 171 6.23 -2.81 7.29
C VAL A 171 6.77 -2.36 8.65
N HIS A 172 7.63 -1.34 8.63
CA HIS A 172 8.16 -0.73 9.86
C HIS A 172 7.05 -0.10 10.70
N ARG A 173 7.21 -0.14 12.02
CA ARG A 173 6.29 0.42 13.00
C ARG A 173 4.87 -0.15 12.94
N TYR A 174 4.75 -1.38 12.44
CA TYR A 174 3.49 -2.11 12.34
C TYR A 174 2.73 -2.12 13.67
N ASP A 175 3.38 -2.53 14.75
CA ASP A 175 2.74 -2.61 16.07
C ASP A 175 2.35 -1.23 16.61
N GLU A 176 3.21 -0.21 16.42
CA GLU A 176 2.95 1.17 16.81
C GLU A 176 1.71 1.74 16.09
N TYR A 177 1.51 1.41 14.83
CA TYR A 177 0.32 1.79 14.08
C TYR A 177 -0.96 1.29 14.74
N PHE A 178 -1.01 0.02 15.10
CA PHE A 178 -2.20 -0.55 15.75
C PHE A 178 -2.40 -0.01 17.17
N GLN A 179 -1.33 0.15 17.94
CA GLN A 179 -1.39 0.79 19.26
C GLN A 179 -1.96 2.21 19.17
N THR A 180 -1.52 3.00 18.19
CA THR A 180 -2.02 4.36 17.98
C THR A 180 -3.49 4.36 17.58
N ARG A 181 -3.92 3.45 16.72
CA ARG A 181 -5.33 3.31 16.33
C ARG A 181 -6.24 2.97 17.51
N VAL A 182 -5.81 2.08 18.39
CA VAL A 182 -6.54 1.75 19.62
C VAL A 182 -6.64 2.98 20.53
N ALA A 183 -5.53 3.66 20.79
CA ALA A 183 -5.48 4.83 21.63
C ALA A 183 -6.36 5.99 21.15
N THR A 184 -6.52 6.13 19.82
CA THR A 184 -7.33 7.19 19.19
C THR A 184 -8.80 6.79 18.97
N GLY A 185 -9.20 5.57 19.35
CA GLY A 185 -10.55 5.05 19.11
C GLY A 185 -10.87 4.81 17.64
N ALA A 186 -9.89 4.93 16.73
CA ALA A 186 -10.05 4.75 15.31
C ALA A 186 -10.18 3.27 14.89
N ALA A 187 -9.96 2.33 15.81
CA ALA A 187 -10.08 0.90 15.56
C ALA A 187 -11.19 0.28 16.40
N LYS A 188 -12.34 0.11 15.80
CA LYS A 188 -13.23 -0.99 16.20
C LYS A 188 -12.71 -2.25 15.51
N PHE A 189 -11.95 -3.09 16.21
CA PHE A 189 -11.56 -4.39 15.69
C PHE A 189 -12.81 -5.23 15.45
N LYS A 190 -13.06 -5.66 14.22
CA LYS A 190 -13.97 -6.74 13.94
C LYS A 190 -13.33 -8.02 14.47
N GLY A 191 -13.86 -8.57 15.58
CA GLY A 191 -13.60 -9.92 16.01
C GLY A 191 -12.41 -10.09 16.97
N GLY A 192 -12.52 -9.57 18.18
CA GLY A 192 -11.91 -10.15 19.37
C GLY A 192 -13.04 -10.64 20.25
N GLY A 193 -13.32 -11.94 20.25
CA GLY A 193 -14.12 -12.54 21.32
C GLY A 193 -13.43 -12.21 22.64
N GLU A 194 -14.22 -11.73 23.59
CA GLU A 194 -13.81 -11.59 24.98
C GLU A 194 -13.29 -12.93 25.51
N PRO A 195 -12.32 -12.91 26.46
CA PRO A 195 -11.82 -14.11 27.10
C PRO A 195 -12.87 -14.78 27.95
#